data_64c9d9dcf69240d479cddb7c0725f588
#
_entry.id   64c9d9dcf69240d479cddb7c0725f588
#
_cell.length_a   1.000
_cell.length_b   1.000
_cell.length_c   1.000
_cell.angle_alpha   90.00
_cell.angle_beta   90.00
_cell.angle_gamma   90.00
#
_symmetry.space_group_name_H-M   'P 1'
#
loop_
_entity.id
_entity.type
_entity.pdbx_description
1 polymer ?
#
loop_
_entity_poly.entity_id
_entity_poly.type
_entity_poly.pdbx_seq_one_letter_code
_entity_poly.pdbx_strand_id
1 'polypeptide(L)'
;VYDVGEDNGVYYIVMELVDGITLKKYIEKKARLSVREALSIAIQACMGIEAAHNNHIIHRDIKPQNIIISKDGKVKVTDFGIAKAATSNTITSNVMGSVHYTSPEQARGGYSDEKSDIYSMGITLFEMLTGRVPFNGETTVAIAIKHIQEEMPSPREYVPEIPVCVEQIVLKCTQKSPDRRYHSMAALIADLKKALMSPDEDFVQIENPDEAMATRTVTSRERKEINESRNKEATEGTRLKKN
;
A
#
# COMPACT_ATOMS: atom_id res chain seq x y z
N VAL A 1 -0.39 18.35 -15.46
CA VAL A 1 -1.20 18.61 -16.66
C VAL A 1 -1.34 20.11 -16.79
N TYR A 2 -1.09 20.64 -17.97
CA TYR A 2 -1.18 22.06 -18.25
C TYR A 2 -2.51 22.42 -18.95
N ASP A 3 -2.97 21.53 -19.85
CA ASP A 3 -4.18 21.77 -20.63
C ASP A 3 -4.77 20.44 -21.14
N VAL A 4 -6.04 20.45 -21.51
CA VAL A 4 -6.74 19.38 -22.20
C VAL A 4 -7.59 19.97 -23.30
N GLY A 5 -7.65 19.32 -24.46
CA GLY A 5 -8.41 19.85 -25.59
C GLY A 5 -8.80 18.81 -26.62
N GLU A 6 -9.46 19.27 -27.65
CA GLU A 6 -9.84 18.50 -28.82
C GLU A 6 -9.48 19.29 -30.08
N ASP A 7 -8.86 18.63 -31.02
CA ASP A 7 -8.60 19.16 -32.36
C ASP A 7 -8.95 18.11 -33.41
N ASN A 8 -9.87 18.46 -34.33
CA ASN A 8 -10.31 17.59 -35.43
C ASN A 8 -10.78 16.19 -34.99
N GLY A 9 -11.46 16.06 -33.84
CA GLY A 9 -11.93 14.80 -33.27
C GLY A 9 -10.86 14.01 -32.48
N VAL A 10 -9.67 14.57 -32.30
CA VAL A 10 -8.57 13.98 -31.52
C VAL A 10 -8.47 14.70 -30.18
N TYR A 11 -8.74 13.97 -29.08
CA TYR A 11 -8.54 14.48 -27.73
C TYR A 11 -7.08 14.43 -27.36
N TYR A 12 -6.56 15.52 -26.78
CA TYR A 12 -5.17 15.60 -26.34
C TYR A 12 -5.05 16.14 -24.91
N ILE A 13 -3.97 15.79 -24.24
CA ILE A 13 -3.58 16.30 -22.93
C ILE A 13 -2.19 16.90 -23.04
N VAL A 14 -2.05 18.17 -22.65
CA VAL A 14 -0.76 18.86 -22.58
C VAL A 14 -0.22 18.67 -21.15
N MET A 15 0.95 18.06 -21.04
CA MET A 15 1.56 17.81 -19.74
C MET A 15 3.05 18.14 -19.73
N GLU A 16 3.62 18.25 -18.54
CA GLU A 16 5.05 18.43 -18.35
C GLU A 16 5.83 17.30 -19.02
N LEU A 17 6.84 17.66 -19.82
CA LEU A 17 7.82 16.70 -20.31
C LEU A 17 8.87 16.46 -19.22
N VAL A 18 8.93 15.25 -18.70
CA VAL A 18 9.97 14.86 -17.74
C VAL A 18 11.12 14.19 -18.48
N ASP A 19 12.27 14.88 -18.57
CA ASP A 19 13.49 14.31 -19.17
C ASP A 19 14.15 13.34 -18.18
N GLY A 20 13.92 12.05 -18.37
CA GLY A 20 14.36 11.00 -17.44
C GLY A 20 14.09 9.59 -17.98
N ILE A 21 14.15 8.63 -17.08
CA ILE A 21 13.82 7.23 -17.36
C ILE A 21 12.79 6.71 -16.36
N THR A 22 11.99 5.74 -16.77
CA THR A 22 11.07 5.08 -15.86
C THR A 22 11.83 4.28 -14.79
N LEU A 23 11.27 4.21 -13.59
CA LEU A 23 11.84 3.39 -12.51
C LEU A 23 11.97 1.92 -12.96
N LYS A 24 11.08 1.41 -13.80
CA LYS A 24 11.18 0.06 -14.35
C LYS A 24 12.50 -0.12 -15.12
N LYS A 25 12.80 0.77 -16.07
CA LYS A 25 14.07 0.73 -16.81
C LYS A 25 15.28 0.91 -15.91
N TYR A 26 15.13 1.68 -14.84
CA TYR A 26 16.21 1.91 -13.88
C TYR A 26 16.51 0.63 -13.08
N ILE A 27 15.48 -0.08 -12.58
CA ILE A 27 15.62 -1.38 -11.91
C ILE A 27 16.27 -2.40 -12.88
N GLU A 28 15.78 -2.50 -14.10
CA GLU A 28 16.32 -3.43 -15.10
C GLU A 28 17.81 -3.19 -15.40
N LYS A 29 18.25 -1.93 -15.47
CA LYS A 29 19.66 -1.58 -15.69
C LYS A 29 20.56 -1.96 -14.53
N LYS A 30 20.05 -1.88 -13.28
CA LYS A 30 20.84 -2.14 -12.07
C LYS A 30 20.65 -3.55 -11.53
N ALA A 31 19.73 -4.33 -12.09
CA ALA A 31 19.23 -5.60 -11.59
C ALA A 31 18.45 -5.47 -10.26
N ARG A 32 18.93 -4.69 -9.31
CA ARG A 32 18.25 -4.28 -8.07
C ARG A 32 18.84 -2.97 -7.57
N LEU A 33 18.13 -2.29 -6.67
CA LEU A 33 18.62 -1.06 -6.05
C LEU A 33 19.17 -1.33 -4.66
N SER A 34 20.11 -0.48 -4.22
CA SER A 34 20.50 -0.48 -2.80
C SER A 34 19.32 -0.03 -1.93
N VAL A 35 19.29 -0.47 -0.68
CA VAL A 35 18.26 -0.08 0.30
C VAL A 35 18.10 1.44 0.38
N ARG A 36 19.22 2.17 0.51
CA ARG A 36 19.21 3.64 0.60
C ARG A 36 18.58 4.28 -0.64
N GLU A 37 18.91 3.78 -1.82
CA GLU A 37 18.39 4.29 -3.09
C GLU A 37 16.89 3.99 -3.24
N ALA A 38 16.49 2.75 -2.94
CA ALA A 38 15.08 2.33 -2.98
C ALA A 38 14.22 3.18 -2.02
N LEU A 39 14.67 3.39 -0.78
CA LEU A 39 13.97 4.22 0.19
C LEU A 39 13.89 5.69 -0.27
N SER A 40 14.97 6.25 -0.82
CA SER A 40 14.98 7.65 -1.30
C SER A 40 14.00 7.87 -2.45
N ILE A 41 13.90 6.91 -3.38
CA ILE A 41 12.94 6.95 -4.48
C ILE A 41 11.52 6.76 -3.94
N ALA A 42 11.30 5.78 -3.05
CA ALA A 42 10.01 5.51 -2.45
C ALA A 42 9.45 6.73 -1.71
N ILE A 43 10.27 7.41 -0.90
CA ILE A 43 9.87 8.62 -0.17
C ILE A 43 9.37 9.69 -1.14
N GLN A 44 10.11 9.97 -2.21
CA GLN A 44 9.74 11.01 -3.18
C GLN A 44 8.46 10.63 -3.95
N ALA A 45 8.32 9.36 -4.36
CA ALA A 45 7.12 8.87 -5.03
C ALA A 45 5.90 8.97 -4.09
N CYS A 46 6.04 8.53 -2.84
CA CYS A 46 4.99 8.63 -1.83
C CYS A 46 4.57 10.08 -1.55
N MET A 47 5.49 11.03 -1.53
CA MET A 47 5.16 12.46 -1.38
C MET A 47 4.30 12.97 -2.54
N GLY A 48 4.56 12.54 -3.78
CA GLY A 48 3.73 12.87 -4.94
C GLY A 48 2.33 12.24 -4.85
N ILE A 49 2.24 10.99 -4.38
CA ILE A 49 0.97 10.28 -4.19
C ILE A 49 0.17 10.92 -3.04
N GLU A 50 0.83 11.27 -1.92
CA GLU A 50 0.21 11.96 -0.79
C GLU A 50 -0.43 13.29 -1.22
N ALA A 51 0.27 14.07 -2.05
CA ALA A 51 -0.27 15.31 -2.58
C ALA A 51 -1.54 15.10 -3.41
N ALA A 52 -1.64 13.97 -4.16
CA ALA A 52 -2.85 13.60 -4.87
C ALA A 52 -3.97 13.15 -3.91
N HIS A 53 -3.66 12.31 -2.92
CA HIS A 53 -4.63 11.85 -1.91
C HIS A 53 -5.24 13.05 -1.15
N ASN A 54 -4.44 14.04 -0.78
CA ASN A 54 -4.92 15.27 -0.12
C ASN A 54 -5.88 16.09 -1.01
N ASN A 55 -5.90 15.83 -2.31
CA ASN A 55 -6.86 16.39 -3.27
C ASN A 55 -7.93 15.37 -3.70
N HIS A 56 -8.12 14.30 -2.93
CA HIS A 56 -9.09 13.22 -3.20
C HIS A 56 -8.89 12.49 -4.54
N ILE A 57 -7.65 12.46 -5.03
CA ILE A 57 -7.29 11.77 -6.26
C ILE A 57 -6.53 10.48 -5.90
N ILE A 58 -7.11 9.34 -6.23
CA ILE A 58 -6.51 8.02 -6.05
C ILE A 58 -5.83 7.63 -7.37
N HIS A 59 -4.59 7.15 -7.30
CA HIS A 59 -3.82 6.82 -8.49
C HIS A 59 -4.29 5.53 -9.17
N ARG A 60 -4.52 4.46 -8.42
CA ARG A 60 -5.05 3.15 -8.84
C ARG A 60 -4.16 2.31 -9.78
N ASP A 61 -3.01 2.82 -10.21
CA ASP A 61 -2.08 2.12 -11.10
C ASP A 61 -0.61 2.43 -10.76
N ILE A 62 -0.28 2.43 -9.45
CA ILE A 62 1.11 2.60 -8.99
C ILE A 62 1.93 1.40 -9.44
N LYS A 63 3.01 1.68 -10.17
CA LYS A 63 3.97 0.69 -10.66
C LYS A 63 5.23 1.40 -11.15
N PRO A 64 6.37 0.70 -11.29
CA PRO A 64 7.63 1.32 -11.72
C PRO A 64 7.59 1.97 -13.10
N GLN A 65 6.67 1.57 -13.97
CA GLN A 65 6.49 2.19 -15.30
C GLN A 65 5.93 3.61 -15.20
N ASN A 66 5.12 3.89 -14.16
CA ASN A 66 4.46 5.17 -13.93
C ASN A 66 5.23 6.07 -12.95
N ILE A 67 6.46 5.72 -12.63
CA ILE A 67 7.38 6.53 -11.82
C ILE A 67 8.59 6.86 -12.68
N ILE A 68 8.89 8.15 -12.84
CA ILE A 68 10.00 8.65 -13.67
C ILE A 68 11.08 9.24 -12.74
N ILE A 69 12.31 8.85 -12.98
CA ILE A 69 13.50 9.46 -12.37
C ILE A 69 14.09 10.41 -13.40
N SER A 70 14.02 11.70 -13.13
CA SER A 70 14.57 12.74 -14.00
C SER A 70 16.11 12.78 -13.94
N LYS A 71 16.74 13.43 -14.91
CA LYS A 71 18.20 13.55 -14.97
C LYS A 71 18.82 14.29 -13.78
N ASP A 72 18.06 15.17 -13.14
CA ASP A 72 18.44 15.89 -11.91
C ASP A 72 18.12 15.11 -10.62
N GLY A 73 17.71 13.83 -10.74
CA GLY A 73 17.47 12.92 -9.60
C GLY A 73 16.12 13.12 -8.90
N LYS A 74 15.20 13.92 -9.46
CA LYS A 74 13.84 14.05 -8.92
C LYS A 74 12.97 12.90 -9.38
N VAL A 75 12.10 12.45 -8.50
CA VAL A 75 11.11 11.40 -8.79
C VAL A 75 9.75 12.02 -9.02
N LYS A 76 9.11 11.64 -10.11
CA LYS A 76 7.76 12.08 -10.48
C LYS A 76 6.87 10.88 -10.73
N VAL A 77 5.63 10.94 -10.21
CA VAL A 77 4.59 9.96 -10.47
C VAL A 77 3.71 10.48 -11.61
N THR A 78 3.43 9.62 -12.59
CA THR A 78 2.69 9.96 -13.81
C THR A 78 1.55 8.97 -14.04
N ASP A 79 0.69 9.25 -15.00
CA ASP A 79 -0.37 8.35 -15.47
C ASP A 79 -1.35 7.94 -14.37
N PHE A 80 -1.88 8.94 -13.65
CA PHE A 80 -2.97 8.73 -12.71
C PHE A 80 -4.13 8.02 -13.41
N GLY A 81 -4.53 6.86 -12.88
CA GLY A 81 -5.40 5.87 -13.51
C GLY A 81 -6.86 6.31 -13.76
N ILE A 82 -7.06 7.47 -14.35
CA ILE A 82 -8.38 8.04 -14.69
C ILE A 82 -9.15 7.09 -15.64
N ALA A 83 -8.45 6.34 -16.50
CA ALA A 83 -9.04 5.40 -17.46
C ALA A 83 -9.61 4.12 -16.83
N LYS A 84 -9.16 3.69 -15.65
CA LYS A 84 -9.66 2.46 -15.00
C LYS A 84 -11.04 2.64 -14.35
N ALA A 85 -11.49 3.88 -14.11
CA ALA A 85 -12.82 4.14 -13.56
C ALA A 85 -13.97 3.94 -14.57
N ALA A 86 -13.67 3.93 -15.87
CA ALA A 86 -14.68 3.95 -16.93
C ALA A 86 -14.90 2.59 -17.65
N THR A 87 -14.04 1.59 -17.46
CA THR A 87 -14.12 0.33 -18.22
C THR A 87 -14.04 -0.90 -17.32
N SER A 88 -15.18 -1.26 -16.74
CA SER A 88 -15.31 -2.46 -15.90
C SER A 88 -15.25 -3.79 -16.69
N ASN A 89 -15.09 -3.82 -18.00
CA ASN A 89 -15.31 -5.06 -18.77
C ASN A 89 -14.31 -5.38 -19.90
N THR A 90 -13.17 -4.68 -20.04
CA THR A 90 -12.25 -5.03 -21.15
C THR A 90 -10.82 -5.24 -20.64
N ILE A 91 -10.43 -6.50 -20.52
CA ILE A 91 -9.03 -6.91 -20.32
C ILE A 91 -8.30 -6.71 -21.65
N THR A 92 -7.74 -5.53 -21.89
CA THR A 92 -6.87 -5.26 -23.05
C THR A 92 -5.41 -5.55 -22.71
N SER A 93 -4.59 -5.80 -23.72
CA SER A 93 -3.18 -6.25 -23.61
C SER A 93 -2.25 -5.39 -22.73
N ASN A 94 -2.59 -4.13 -22.44
CA ASN A 94 -1.89 -3.26 -21.49
C ASN A 94 -2.09 -3.66 -20.02
N VAL A 95 -3.03 -4.57 -19.74
CA VAL A 95 -3.33 -5.08 -18.38
C VAL A 95 -2.25 -6.05 -17.89
N MET A 96 -1.47 -6.68 -18.82
CA MET A 96 -0.52 -7.73 -18.45
C MET A 96 0.58 -7.25 -17.49
N GLY A 97 1.07 -6.02 -17.61
CA GLY A 97 2.07 -5.45 -16.69
C GLY A 97 1.50 -4.92 -15.38
N SER A 98 0.26 -4.44 -15.37
CA SER A 98 -0.35 -3.80 -14.19
C SER A 98 -0.81 -4.81 -13.14
N VAL A 99 -1.15 -6.05 -13.53
CA VAL A 99 -1.67 -7.07 -12.61
C VAL A 99 -0.67 -7.42 -11.50
N HIS A 100 0.63 -7.32 -11.75
CA HIS A 100 1.68 -7.60 -10.76
C HIS A 100 1.68 -6.65 -9.55
N TYR A 101 1.02 -5.49 -9.67
CA TYR A 101 0.97 -4.46 -8.63
C TYR A 101 -0.45 -4.22 -8.10
N THR A 102 -1.42 -4.99 -8.59
CA THR A 102 -2.84 -4.85 -8.26
C THR A 102 -3.10 -5.27 -6.81
N SER A 103 -3.83 -4.47 -6.06
CA SER A 103 -4.21 -4.83 -4.69
C SER A 103 -5.28 -5.94 -4.66
N PRO A 104 -5.39 -6.70 -3.55
CA PRO A 104 -6.38 -7.76 -3.41
C PRO A 104 -7.82 -7.29 -3.68
N GLU A 105 -8.19 -6.10 -3.21
CA GLU A 105 -9.52 -5.51 -3.44
C GLU A 105 -9.74 -5.14 -4.90
N GLN A 106 -8.74 -4.59 -5.58
CA GLN A 106 -8.81 -4.33 -7.02
C GLN A 106 -8.92 -5.62 -7.82
N ALA A 107 -8.16 -6.66 -7.45
CA ALA A 107 -8.21 -7.97 -8.11
C ALA A 107 -9.59 -8.64 -7.99
N ARG A 108 -10.33 -8.36 -6.91
CA ARG A 108 -11.72 -8.81 -6.71
C ARG A 108 -12.75 -7.96 -7.44
N GLY A 109 -12.34 -6.88 -8.13
CA GLY A 109 -13.26 -5.92 -8.73
C GLY A 109 -13.93 -4.99 -7.71
N GLY A 110 -13.34 -4.87 -6.51
CA GLY A 110 -13.84 -4.03 -5.43
C GLY A 110 -13.45 -2.56 -5.56
N TYR A 111 -13.90 -1.78 -4.59
CA TYR A 111 -13.57 -0.36 -4.50
C TYR A 111 -12.09 -0.15 -4.22
N SER A 112 -11.49 0.81 -4.91
CA SER A 112 -10.08 1.20 -4.80
C SER A 112 -9.97 2.56 -4.11
N ASP A 113 -9.24 2.61 -3.02
CA ASP A 113 -8.98 3.80 -2.21
C ASP A 113 -7.46 4.04 -2.04
N GLU A 114 -7.09 4.94 -1.13
CA GLU A 114 -5.71 5.24 -0.78
C GLU A 114 -4.91 4.01 -0.32
N LYS A 115 -5.59 3.04 0.31
CA LYS A 115 -4.97 1.80 0.78
C LYS A 115 -4.54 0.88 -0.37
N SER A 116 -5.23 0.97 -1.52
CA SER A 116 -4.84 0.26 -2.73
C SER A 116 -3.52 0.80 -3.29
N ASP A 117 -3.32 2.13 -3.28
CA ASP A 117 -2.07 2.76 -3.70
C ASP A 117 -0.91 2.40 -2.75
N ILE A 118 -1.17 2.32 -1.43
CA ILE A 118 -0.18 1.87 -0.44
C ILE A 118 0.26 0.42 -0.73
N TYR A 119 -0.67 -0.47 -1.06
CA TYR A 119 -0.34 -1.85 -1.43
C TYR A 119 0.56 -1.89 -2.67
N SER A 120 0.18 -1.20 -3.73
CA SER A 120 0.93 -1.13 -4.99
C SER A 120 2.33 -0.51 -4.79
N MET A 121 2.46 0.46 -3.88
CA MET A 121 3.76 1.03 -3.49
C MET A 121 4.62 0.00 -2.74
N GLY A 122 4.03 -0.83 -1.88
CA GLY A 122 4.71 -1.95 -1.21
C GLY A 122 5.28 -2.97 -2.21
N ILE A 123 4.50 -3.35 -3.22
CA ILE A 123 4.97 -4.22 -4.31
C ILE A 123 6.10 -3.56 -5.11
N THR A 124 5.97 -2.26 -5.40
CA THR A 124 7.01 -1.49 -6.10
C THR A 124 8.31 -1.44 -5.29
N LEU A 125 8.22 -1.25 -3.97
CA LEU A 125 9.38 -1.26 -3.07
C LEU A 125 10.03 -2.65 -3.02
N PHE A 126 9.24 -3.72 -2.96
CA PHE A 126 9.76 -5.09 -3.04
C PHE A 126 10.57 -5.30 -4.33
N GLU A 127 10.04 -4.86 -5.48
CA GLU A 127 10.74 -5.00 -6.76
C GLU A 127 12.02 -4.15 -6.83
N MET A 128 12.02 -2.92 -6.31
CA MET A 128 13.24 -2.12 -6.21
C MET A 128 14.34 -2.83 -5.43
N LEU A 129 13.99 -3.47 -4.32
CA LEU A 129 14.93 -4.13 -3.41
C LEU A 129 15.43 -5.48 -3.94
N THR A 130 14.59 -6.24 -4.63
CA THR A 130 14.88 -7.62 -5.03
C THR A 130 15.14 -7.81 -6.52
N GLY A 131 14.78 -6.81 -7.36
CA GLY A 131 14.85 -6.88 -8.82
C GLY A 131 13.77 -7.75 -9.46
N ARG A 132 12.77 -8.20 -8.69
CA ARG A 132 11.69 -9.07 -9.16
C ARG A 132 10.36 -8.74 -8.51
N VAL A 133 9.27 -9.04 -9.19
CA VAL A 133 7.93 -8.98 -8.59
C VAL A 133 7.70 -10.19 -7.67
N PRO A 134 6.89 -10.05 -6.59
CA PRO A 134 6.67 -11.14 -5.64
C PRO A 134 5.85 -12.29 -6.21
N PHE A 135 4.89 -11.98 -7.08
CA PHE A 135 3.99 -12.97 -7.66
C PHE A 135 4.10 -13.02 -9.18
N ASN A 136 4.30 -14.23 -9.69
CA ASN A 136 4.33 -14.55 -11.12
C ASN A 136 3.34 -15.67 -11.43
N GLY A 137 2.90 -15.74 -12.68
CA GLY A 137 1.98 -16.77 -13.17
C GLY A 137 1.88 -16.75 -14.68
N GLU A 138 1.37 -17.84 -15.26
CA GLU A 138 1.20 -17.96 -16.72
C GLU A 138 0.09 -17.05 -17.26
N THR A 139 -0.87 -16.66 -16.43
CA THR A 139 -1.99 -15.79 -16.80
C THR A 139 -2.15 -14.64 -15.81
N THR A 140 -2.75 -13.54 -16.27
CA THR A 140 -3.11 -12.41 -15.41
C THR A 140 -4.05 -12.81 -14.27
N VAL A 141 -4.95 -13.76 -14.53
CA VAL A 141 -5.87 -14.31 -13.52
C VAL A 141 -5.10 -15.07 -12.43
N ALA A 142 -4.12 -15.90 -12.82
CA ALA A 142 -3.29 -16.63 -11.85
C ALA A 142 -2.51 -15.66 -10.93
N ILE A 143 -1.97 -14.58 -11.49
CA ILE A 143 -1.27 -13.54 -10.71
C ILE A 143 -2.24 -12.82 -9.77
N ALA A 144 -3.43 -12.44 -10.27
CA ALA A 144 -4.45 -11.80 -9.45
C ALA A 144 -4.89 -12.66 -8.26
N ILE A 145 -5.07 -13.97 -8.46
CA ILE A 145 -5.40 -14.93 -7.40
C ILE A 145 -4.30 -14.95 -6.33
N LYS A 146 -3.02 -14.91 -6.72
CA LYS A 146 -1.91 -14.86 -5.77
C LYS A 146 -1.95 -13.59 -4.91
N HIS A 147 -2.22 -12.43 -5.49
CA HIS A 147 -2.43 -11.21 -4.71
C HIS A 147 -3.56 -11.34 -3.68
N ILE A 148 -4.60 -12.12 -3.99
CA ILE A 148 -5.74 -12.34 -3.10
C ILE A 148 -5.43 -13.34 -1.97
N GLN A 149 -4.69 -14.42 -2.27
CA GLN A 149 -4.62 -15.62 -1.43
C GLN A 149 -3.23 -15.93 -0.87
N GLU A 150 -2.16 -15.70 -1.65
CA GLU A 150 -0.82 -16.10 -1.23
C GLU A 150 -0.21 -15.06 -0.27
N GLU A 151 0.49 -15.53 0.76
CA GLU A 151 1.28 -14.68 1.66
C GLU A 151 2.36 -13.93 0.86
N MET A 152 2.67 -12.71 1.31
CA MET A 152 3.75 -11.94 0.71
C MET A 152 5.11 -12.56 1.08
N PRO A 153 5.93 -12.97 0.10
CA PRO A 153 7.25 -13.49 0.42
C PRO A 153 8.12 -12.41 1.05
N SER A 154 8.98 -12.79 1.98
CA SER A 154 9.94 -11.86 2.56
C SER A 154 10.93 -11.38 1.50
N PRO A 155 11.18 -10.06 1.35
CA PRO A 155 12.24 -9.59 0.47
C PRO A 155 13.62 -10.08 0.92
N ARG A 156 13.79 -10.44 2.20
CA ARG A 156 15.04 -10.99 2.75
C ARG A 156 15.30 -12.44 2.34
N GLU A 157 14.30 -13.18 1.87
CA GLU A 157 14.52 -14.49 1.23
C GLU A 157 15.38 -14.37 -0.04
N TYR A 158 15.28 -13.24 -0.72
CA TYR A 158 16.02 -12.95 -1.96
C TYR A 158 17.29 -12.13 -1.70
N VAL A 159 17.25 -11.26 -0.71
CA VAL A 159 18.33 -10.32 -0.36
C VAL A 159 18.44 -10.24 1.18
N PRO A 160 19.18 -11.16 1.82
CA PRO A 160 19.26 -11.27 3.29
C PRO A 160 19.76 -10.01 4.00
N GLU A 161 20.49 -9.14 3.28
CA GLU A 161 21.08 -7.90 3.81
C GLU A 161 20.06 -6.76 3.97
N ILE A 162 18.82 -6.93 3.53
CA ILE A 162 17.77 -5.94 3.73
C ILE A 162 17.49 -5.80 5.25
N PRO A 163 17.50 -4.58 5.81
CA PRO A 163 17.17 -4.35 7.22
C PRO A 163 15.77 -4.86 7.57
N VAL A 164 15.60 -5.35 8.81
CA VAL A 164 14.32 -5.88 9.30
C VAL A 164 13.21 -4.84 9.20
N CYS A 165 13.48 -3.60 9.58
CA CYS A 165 12.48 -2.52 9.47
C CYS A 165 12.00 -2.29 8.03
N VAL A 166 12.87 -2.43 7.02
CA VAL A 166 12.51 -2.27 5.60
C VAL A 166 11.67 -3.44 5.11
N GLU A 167 12.00 -4.68 5.51
CA GLU A 167 11.16 -5.86 5.30
C GLU A 167 9.76 -5.63 5.89
N GLN A 168 9.69 -5.21 7.16
CA GLN A 168 8.43 -4.97 7.86
C GLN A 168 7.59 -3.87 7.18
N ILE A 169 8.21 -2.81 6.64
CA ILE A 169 7.50 -1.80 5.85
C ILE A 169 6.84 -2.44 4.62
N VAL A 170 7.58 -3.26 3.87
CA VAL A 170 7.03 -3.97 2.69
C VAL A 170 5.87 -4.86 3.11
N LEU A 171 6.04 -5.69 4.14
CA LEU A 171 5.02 -6.62 4.63
C LEU A 171 3.78 -5.88 5.16
N LYS A 172 3.95 -4.74 5.83
CA LYS A 172 2.83 -3.90 6.30
C LYS A 172 2.07 -3.26 5.15
N CYS A 173 2.75 -2.71 4.15
CA CYS A 173 2.10 -2.18 2.96
C CYS A 173 1.24 -3.23 2.24
N THR A 174 1.73 -4.47 2.20
CA THR A 174 1.16 -5.56 1.39
C THR A 174 0.23 -6.50 2.15
N GLN A 175 -0.23 -6.09 3.34
CA GLN A 175 -1.26 -6.81 4.08
C GLN A 175 -2.53 -6.99 3.22
N LYS A 176 -3.15 -8.19 3.29
CA LYS A 176 -4.35 -8.51 2.50
C LYS A 176 -5.54 -7.65 2.89
N SER A 177 -5.76 -7.45 4.20
CA SER A 177 -6.77 -6.51 4.69
C SER A 177 -6.24 -5.07 4.57
N PRO A 178 -6.98 -4.15 3.92
CA PRO A 178 -6.61 -2.74 3.86
C PRO A 178 -6.43 -2.10 5.23
N ASP A 179 -7.19 -2.51 6.24
CA ASP A 179 -7.15 -1.94 7.59
C ASP A 179 -5.85 -2.25 8.34
N ARG A 180 -5.12 -3.29 7.92
CA ARG A 180 -3.81 -3.67 8.47
C ARG A 180 -2.63 -2.99 7.80
N ARG A 181 -2.86 -2.26 6.73
CA ARG A 181 -1.84 -1.45 6.06
C ARG A 181 -1.62 -0.15 6.81
N TYR A 182 -0.72 0.67 6.33
CA TYR A 182 -0.61 2.05 6.80
C TYR A 182 -1.94 2.78 6.62
N HIS A 183 -2.32 3.58 7.60
CA HIS A 183 -3.60 4.33 7.56
C HIS A 183 -3.57 5.46 6.52
N SER A 184 -2.38 5.96 6.16
CA SER A 184 -2.19 7.00 5.15
C SER A 184 -0.81 6.90 4.50
N MET A 185 -0.64 7.58 3.36
CA MET A 185 0.65 7.69 2.71
C MET A 185 1.67 8.45 3.57
N ALA A 186 1.21 9.45 4.36
CA ALA A 186 2.03 10.18 5.32
C ALA A 186 2.67 9.25 6.37
N ALA A 187 1.90 8.28 6.89
CA ALA A 187 2.42 7.32 7.86
C ALA A 187 3.49 6.40 7.24
N LEU A 188 3.29 5.97 5.99
CA LEU A 188 4.30 5.22 5.23
C LEU A 188 5.57 6.05 5.03
N ILE A 189 5.46 7.33 4.64
CA ILE A 189 6.60 8.23 4.46
C ILE A 189 7.39 8.39 5.76
N ALA A 190 6.72 8.48 6.90
CA ALA A 190 7.36 8.60 8.20
C ALA A 190 8.26 7.38 8.51
N ASP A 191 7.73 6.17 8.29
CA ASP A 191 8.48 4.93 8.52
C ASP A 191 9.61 4.76 7.50
N LEU A 192 9.41 5.10 6.22
CA LEU A 192 10.48 5.09 5.21
C LEU A 192 11.62 6.04 5.57
N LYS A 193 11.32 7.25 6.05
CA LYS A 193 12.32 8.22 6.52
C LYS A 193 13.06 7.70 7.75
N LYS A 194 12.34 7.08 8.69
CA LYS A 194 12.95 6.50 9.88
C LYS A 194 13.88 5.35 9.51
N ALA A 195 13.46 4.44 8.63
CA ALA A 195 14.29 3.34 8.12
C ALA A 195 15.55 3.83 7.38
N LEU A 196 15.47 4.98 6.69
CA LEU A 196 16.61 5.58 6.01
C LEU A 196 17.65 6.15 6.99
N MET A 197 17.20 6.66 8.15
CA MET A 197 18.08 7.24 9.18
C MET A 197 18.59 6.20 10.18
N SER A 198 17.74 5.25 10.56
CA SER A 198 18.01 4.24 11.60
C SER A 198 17.62 2.85 11.12
N PRO A 199 18.36 2.26 10.15
CA PRO A 199 17.98 0.98 9.52
C PRO A 199 18.05 -0.22 10.48
N ASP A 200 18.80 -0.11 11.57
CA ASP A 200 18.99 -1.21 12.54
C ASP A 200 17.94 -1.21 13.66
N GLU A 201 17.06 -0.20 13.71
CA GLU A 201 15.97 -0.14 14.69
C GLU A 201 14.75 -0.95 14.21
N ASP A 202 14.19 -1.76 15.09
CA ASP A 202 12.90 -2.43 14.88
C ASP A 202 11.77 -1.56 15.47
N PHE A 203 11.05 -0.86 14.61
CA PHE A 203 10.01 0.10 15.02
C PHE A 203 8.68 -0.09 14.29
N VAL A 204 8.63 -0.93 13.26
CA VAL A 204 7.41 -1.16 12.47
C VAL A 204 6.56 -2.21 13.15
N GLN A 205 5.36 -1.82 13.57
CA GLN A 205 4.39 -2.77 14.14
C GLN A 205 3.40 -3.22 13.07
N ILE A 206 3.30 -4.54 12.90
CA ILE A 206 2.24 -5.19 12.12
C ILE A 206 1.27 -5.78 13.13
N GLU A 207 0.03 -5.28 13.16
CA GLU A 207 -0.99 -5.77 14.08
C GLU A 207 -1.29 -7.25 13.82
N ASN A 208 -1.13 -8.09 14.84
CA ASN A 208 -1.50 -9.50 14.81
C ASN A 208 -3.02 -9.64 14.98
N PRO A 209 -3.73 -10.39 14.11
CA PRO A 209 -5.17 -10.60 14.24
C PRO A 209 -5.56 -11.29 15.54
N ASP A 210 -4.70 -12.15 16.06
CA ASP A 210 -4.96 -12.93 17.28
C ASP A 210 -4.86 -12.06 18.54
N GLU A 211 -4.06 -10.99 18.52
CA GLU A 211 -3.97 -10.04 19.63
C GLU A 211 -5.14 -9.05 19.66
N ALA A 212 -5.65 -8.65 18.49
CA ALA A 212 -6.84 -7.80 18.39
C ALA A 212 -8.13 -8.54 18.79
N MET A 213 -8.16 -9.87 18.66
CA MET A 213 -9.24 -10.74 19.14
C MET A 213 -9.01 -11.27 20.57
N ALA A 214 -7.86 -11.03 21.17
CA ALA A 214 -7.64 -11.32 22.57
C ALA A 214 -8.55 -10.38 23.39
N THR A 215 -9.75 -10.84 23.65
CA THR A 215 -10.66 -10.20 24.61
C THR A 215 -9.86 -9.99 25.88
N ARG A 216 -9.65 -8.74 26.27
CA ARG A 216 -8.97 -8.37 27.50
C ARG A 216 -9.56 -9.22 28.63
N THR A 217 -8.76 -10.12 29.18
CA THR A 217 -9.20 -10.98 30.28
C THR A 217 -9.54 -10.08 31.45
N VAL A 218 -10.85 -9.98 31.73
CA VAL A 218 -11.36 -9.20 32.88
C VAL A 218 -10.72 -9.74 34.13
N THR A 219 -9.94 -8.93 34.81
CA THR A 219 -9.26 -9.34 36.04
C THR A 219 -10.28 -9.71 37.09
N SER A 220 -9.88 -10.56 38.05
CA SER A 220 -10.76 -10.99 39.17
C SER A 220 -11.34 -9.82 39.98
N ARG A 221 -10.70 -8.65 39.93
CA ARG A 221 -11.13 -7.41 40.57
C ARG A 221 -12.24 -6.73 39.77
N GLU A 222 -12.10 -6.61 38.45
CA GLU A 222 -13.11 -6.05 37.53
C GLU A 222 -14.37 -6.94 37.50
N ARG A 223 -14.21 -8.28 37.58
CA ARG A 223 -15.37 -9.21 37.72
C ARG A 223 -16.18 -8.97 39.02
N LYS A 224 -15.49 -8.64 40.10
CA LYS A 224 -16.18 -8.31 41.37
C LYS A 224 -16.95 -7.00 41.23
N GLU A 225 -16.35 -5.95 40.66
CA GLU A 225 -16.99 -4.65 40.46
C GLU A 225 -18.20 -4.72 39.52
N ILE A 226 -18.11 -5.50 38.44
CA ILE A 226 -19.24 -5.73 37.52
C ILE A 226 -20.37 -6.49 38.21
N ASN A 227 -20.07 -7.50 39.03
CA ASN A 227 -21.09 -8.25 39.76
C ASN A 227 -21.74 -7.42 40.87
N GLU A 228 -20.99 -6.57 41.56
CA GLU A 228 -21.52 -5.65 42.57
C GLU A 228 -22.43 -4.57 41.96
N SER A 229 -22.08 -4.05 40.79
CA SER A 229 -22.93 -3.11 40.03
C SER A 229 -24.24 -3.75 39.58
N ARG A 230 -24.18 -4.96 39.03
CA ARG A 230 -25.37 -5.73 38.63
C ARG A 230 -26.30 -6.05 39.79
N ASN A 231 -25.74 -6.38 40.96
CA ASN A 231 -26.54 -6.66 42.16
C ASN A 231 -27.19 -5.40 42.74
N LYS A 232 -26.57 -4.22 42.61
CA LYS A 232 -27.16 -2.94 43.00
C LYS A 232 -28.34 -2.57 42.11
N GLU A 233 -28.21 -2.71 40.80
CA GLU A 233 -29.30 -2.46 39.85
C GLU A 233 -30.49 -3.42 40.03
N ALA A 234 -30.22 -4.70 40.31
CA ALA A 234 -31.25 -5.69 40.57
C ALA A 234 -32.03 -5.40 41.85
N THR A 235 -31.37 -4.84 42.89
CA THR A 235 -32.02 -4.46 44.17
C THR A 235 -32.82 -3.17 44.09
N GLU A 236 -32.38 -2.19 43.28
CA GLU A 236 -33.13 -0.96 42.99
C GLU A 236 -34.37 -1.21 42.11
N GLY A 237 -34.24 -2.05 41.08
CA GLY A 237 -35.38 -2.44 40.23
C GLY A 237 -36.49 -3.21 40.96
N THR A 238 -36.16 -3.88 42.07
CA THR A 238 -37.13 -4.62 42.89
C THR A 238 -37.85 -3.69 43.90
N ARG A 239 -37.22 -2.59 44.33
CA ARG A 239 -37.81 -1.58 45.20
C ARG A 239 -38.85 -0.70 44.51
N LEU A 240 -38.68 -0.42 43.20
CA LEU A 240 -39.60 0.40 42.40
C LEU A 240 -40.88 -0.34 41.96
N LYS A 241 -40.93 -1.66 42.11
CA LYS A 241 -42.16 -2.48 41.82
C LYS A 241 -43.01 -2.80 43.00
N LYS A 242 -42.72 -2.27 44.20
CA LYS A 242 -43.49 -2.48 45.45
C LYS A 242 -44.12 -1.23 46.06
N ASN A 243 -44.21 -0.13 45.29
CA ASN A 243 -45.02 1.06 45.62
C ASN A 243 -46.09 1.30 44.61
#